data_5ab88d27881793569aafc3fd6c727c83
#
_entry.id   5ab88d27881793569aafc3fd6c727c83
#
_cell.length_a   1.000
_cell.length_b   1.000
_cell.length_c   1.000
_cell.angle_alpha   90.00
_cell.angle_beta   90.00
_cell.angle_gamma   90.00
#
_symmetry.space_group_name_H-M   'P 1'
#
loop_
_entity.id
_entity.type
_entity.pdbx_description
1 polymer ?
#
loop_
_entity_poly.entity_id
_entity_poly.type
_entity_poly.pdbx_seq_one_letter_code
_entity_poly.pdbx_strand_id
1 'polypeptide(L)'
;MLTVKILGTGCPSCRHLEAETRLALDMMETPIAYEMVKITDFMEIVNYGVLSVPALIMNDRLLSTGRIPKREQIVQWALEAEKNPS
;
A
#
# COMPACT_ATOMS: atom_id res chain seq x y z
N MET A 1 4.18 -8.38 -11.76
CA MET A 1 3.22 -8.45 -10.67
C MET A 1 3.51 -7.35 -9.65
N LEU A 2 2.48 -6.71 -9.15
CA LEU A 2 2.61 -5.61 -8.19
C LEU A 2 2.70 -6.16 -6.77
N THR A 3 3.72 -5.74 -6.02
CA THR A 3 3.83 -6.10 -4.61
C THR A 3 3.38 -4.92 -3.76
N VAL A 4 2.32 -5.12 -2.99
CA VAL A 4 1.74 -4.09 -2.14
C VAL A 4 2.00 -4.46 -0.69
N LYS A 5 2.58 -3.54 0.07
CA LYS A 5 2.81 -3.76 1.50
C LYS A 5 2.04 -2.72 2.31
N ILE A 6 1.28 -3.20 3.27
CA ILE A 6 0.54 -2.36 4.22
C ILE A 6 1.23 -2.50 5.57
N LEU A 7 1.79 -1.42 6.06
CA LEU A 7 2.52 -1.41 7.32
C LEU A 7 1.63 -0.83 8.42
N GLY A 8 1.41 -1.61 9.46
CA GLY A 8 0.61 -1.16 10.60
C GLY A 8 0.35 -2.29 11.56
N THR A 9 0.03 -1.93 12.79
CA THR A 9 -0.12 -2.91 13.88
C THR A 9 -1.56 -3.43 14.03
N GLY A 10 -2.39 -3.29 12.99
CA GLY A 10 -3.76 -3.78 13.03
C GLY A 10 -4.77 -2.76 13.54
N CYS A 11 -4.40 -1.48 13.56
CA CYS A 11 -5.30 -0.41 14.00
C CYS A 11 -6.46 -0.23 13.01
N PRO A 12 -7.56 0.44 13.40
CA PRO A 12 -8.68 0.67 12.49
C PRO A 12 -8.26 1.38 11.20
N SER A 13 -7.36 2.37 11.30
CA SER A 13 -6.87 3.07 10.11
C SER A 13 -6.06 2.15 9.21
N CYS A 14 -5.31 1.21 9.80
CA CYS A 14 -4.53 0.24 9.01
C CYS A 14 -5.45 -0.68 8.22
N ARG A 15 -6.54 -1.13 8.83
CA ARG A 15 -7.54 -1.95 8.14
C ARG A 15 -8.25 -1.15 7.06
N HIS A 16 -8.52 0.12 7.33
CA HIS A 16 -9.16 1.00 6.36
C HIS A 16 -8.26 1.19 5.13
N LEU A 17 -6.96 1.40 5.35
CA LEU A 17 -6.02 1.52 4.23
C LEU A 17 -5.99 0.25 3.40
N GLU A 18 -5.96 -0.91 4.05
CA GLU A 18 -5.99 -2.19 3.33
C GLU A 18 -7.24 -2.31 2.47
N ALA A 19 -8.40 -2.01 3.04
CA ALA A 19 -9.67 -2.11 2.31
C ALA A 19 -9.71 -1.14 1.13
N GLU A 20 -9.27 0.11 1.34
CA GLU A 20 -9.25 1.10 0.27
C GLU A 20 -8.29 0.71 -0.84
N THR A 21 -7.14 0.12 -0.48
CA THR A 21 -6.18 -0.33 -1.48
C THR A 21 -6.73 -1.48 -2.32
N ARG A 22 -7.39 -2.46 -1.67
CA ARG A 22 -8.01 -3.55 -2.41
C ARG A 22 -9.10 -3.04 -3.35
N LEU A 23 -9.96 -2.14 -2.85
CA LEU A 23 -11.01 -1.57 -3.68
C LEU A 23 -10.43 -0.81 -4.87
N ALA A 24 -9.39 -0.01 -4.64
CA ALA A 24 -8.76 0.74 -5.72
C ALA A 24 -8.20 -0.18 -6.80
N LEU A 25 -7.51 -1.23 -6.40
CA LEU A 25 -6.92 -2.17 -7.37
C LEU A 25 -7.99 -2.98 -8.10
N ASP A 26 -9.07 -3.33 -7.42
CA ASP A 26 -10.15 -4.10 -8.03
C ASP A 26 -11.01 -3.28 -8.99
N MET A 27 -11.04 -1.95 -8.83
CA MET A 27 -11.86 -1.09 -9.69
C MET A 27 -11.13 -0.63 -10.97
N MET A 28 -9.88 -1.01 -11.14
CA MET A 28 -9.10 -0.62 -12.32
C MET A 28 -9.67 -1.27 -13.57
N GLU A 29 -9.73 -0.49 -14.66
CA GLU A 29 -10.23 -0.99 -15.93
C GLU A 29 -9.38 -2.13 -16.47
N THR A 30 -8.06 -2.01 -16.31
CA THR A 30 -7.13 -3.06 -16.68
C THR A 30 -6.65 -3.71 -15.39
N PRO A 31 -7.16 -4.89 -15.05
CA PRO A 31 -6.75 -5.54 -13.79
C PRO A 31 -5.25 -5.81 -13.75
N ILE A 32 -4.66 -5.54 -12.60
CA ILE A 32 -3.24 -5.79 -12.36
C ILE A 32 -3.15 -6.93 -11.35
N ALA A 33 -2.35 -7.94 -11.66
CA ALA A 33 -2.07 -8.98 -10.68
C ALA A 33 -1.23 -8.38 -9.55
N TYR A 34 -1.65 -8.58 -8.32
CA TYR A 34 -0.93 -8.03 -7.18
C TYR A 34 -0.87 -9.03 -6.03
N GLU A 35 0.15 -8.87 -5.21
CA GLU A 35 0.31 -9.59 -3.97
C GLU A 35 0.26 -8.56 -2.84
N MET A 36 -0.59 -8.80 -1.84
CA MET A 36 -0.70 -7.88 -0.70
C MET A 36 -0.09 -8.54 0.53
N VAL A 37 0.88 -7.85 1.11
CA VAL A 37 1.58 -8.30 2.31
C VAL A 37 1.30 -7.31 3.44
N LYS A 38 0.88 -7.83 4.58
CA LYS A 38 0.66 -6.98 5.77
C LYS A 38 1.87 -7.11 6.68
N ILE A 39 2.49 -5.97 6.98
CA ILE A 39 3.62 -5.92 7.91
C ILE A 39 3.09 -5.36 9.22
N THR A 40 2.98 -6.24 10.22
CA THR A 40 2.39 -5.87 11.50
C THR A 40 3.41 -5.81 12.64
N ASP A 41 4.61 -6.31 12.42
CA ASP A 41 5.65 -6.29 13.44
C ASP A 41 6.27 -4.90 13.54
N PHE A 42 6.26 -4.35 14.75
CA PHE A 42 6.76 -3.00 15.01
C PHE A 42 8.21 -2.82 14.53
N MET A 43 9.07 -3.80 14.80
CA MET A 43 10.47 -3.69 14.41
C MET A 43 10.66 -3.70 12.89
N GLU A 44 9.86 -4.49 12.19
CA GLU A 44 9.92 -4.48 10.74
C GLU A 44 9.46 -3.14 10.18
N ILE A 45 8.40 -2.56 10.76
CA ILE A 45 7.91 -1.26 10.35
C ILE A 45 9.01 -0.19 10.52
N VAL A 46 9.68 -0.22 11.67
CA VAL A 46 10.78 0.72 11.94
C VAL A 46 11.91 0.52 10.93
N ASN A 47 12.20 -0.72 10.57
CA ASN A 47 13.27 -1.01 9.61
C ASN A 47 12.98 -0.48 8.21
N TYR A 48 11.71 -0.27 7.86
CA TYR A 48 11.36 0.39 6.61
C TYR A 48 11.53 1.90 6.65
N GLY A 49 11.91 2.45 7.81
CA GLY A 49 12.04 3.90 7.97
C GLY A 49 10.72 4.61 8.19
N VAL A 50 9.67 3.87 8.54
CA VAL A 50 8.32 4.41 8.71
C VAL A 50 8.13 4.79 10.18
N LEU A 51 7.77 6.06 10.41
CA LEU A 51 7.54 6.57 11.76
C LEU A 51 6.06 6.75 12.07
N SER A 52 5.20 6.70 11.07
CA SER A 52 3.75 6.85 11.23
C SER A 52 3.03 5.74 10.51
N VAL A 53 2.04 5.15 11.14
CA VAL A 53 1.21 4.11 10.52
C VAL A 53 -0.22 4.65 10.35
N PRO A 54 -0.96 4.17 9.37
CA PRO A 54 -0.61 3.14 8.40
C PRO A 54 0.29 3.67 7.28
N ALA A 55 1.05 2.78 6.66
CA ALA A 55 1.91 3.16 5.54
C ALA A 55 1.66 2.24 4.36
N LEU A 56 1.83 2.79 3.16
CA LEU A 56 1.60 2.05 1.91
C LEU A 56 2.89 2.02 1.10
N ILE A 57 3.30 0.82 0.71
CA ILE A 57 4.47 0.59 -0.13
C ILE A 57 4.04 -0.22 -1.35
N MET A 58 4.47 0.21 -2.54
CA MET A 58 4.27 -0.55 -3.77
C MET A 58 5.62 -0.71 -4.46
N ASN A 59 5.98 -1.97 -4.75
CA ASN A 59 7.25 -2.30 -5.41
C ASN A 59 8.44 -1.59 -4.76
N ASP A 60 8.53 -1.69 -3.43
CA ASP A 60 9.61 -1.12 -2.61
C ASP A 60 9.66 0.40 -2.57
N ARG A 61 8.61 1.08 -3.04
CA ARG A 61 8.52 2.54 -2.92
C ARG A 61 7.51 2.92 -1.84
N LEU A 62 7.96 3.71 -0.89
CA LEU A 62 7.08 4.23 0.16
C LEU A 62 6.24 5.37 -0.42
N LEU A 63 4.93 5.20 -0.41
CA LEU A 63 4.02 6.13 -1.07
C LEU A 63 3.25 7.01 -0.10
N SER A 64 2.87 6.49 1.06
CA SER A 64 2.19 7.30 2.05
C SER A 64 2.46 6.78 3.45
N THR A 65 2.42 7.69 4.42
CA THR A 65 2.58 7.34 5.84
C THR A 65 1.61 8.16 6.66
N GLY A 66 1.02 7.53 7.67
CA GLY A 66 0.19 8.21 8.64
C GLY A 66 -1.15 8.71 8.15
N ARG A 67 -1.56 8.30 6.95
CA ARG A 67 -2.84 8.74 6.38
C ARG A 67 -3.37 7.70 5.39
N ILE A 68 -4.64 7.87 5.01
CA ILE A 68 -5.28 7.01 4.02
C ILE A 68 -5.46 7.82 2.75
N PRO A 69 -4.72 7.50 1.67
CA PRO A 69 -4.88 8.22 0.40
C PRO A 69 -6.21 7.89 -0.24
N LYS A 70 -6.64 8.74 -1.16
CA LYS A 70 -7.86 8.52 -1.91
C LYS A 70 -7.65 7.37 -2.91
N ARG A 71 -8.75 6.68 -3.24
CA ARG A 71 -8.68 5.56 -4.19
C ARG A 71 -8.06 5.96 -5.51
N GLU A 72 -8.40 7.14 -6.02
CA GLU A 72 -7.86 7.65 -7.28
C GLU A 72 -6.34 7.77 -7.21
N GLN A 73 -5.82 8.21 -6.07
CA GLN A 73 -4.39 8.33 -5.89
C GLN A 73 -3.73 6.95 -5.85
N ILE A 74 -4.38 5.98 -5.19
CA ILE A 74 -3.86 4.61 -5.13
C ILE A 74 -3.81 4.02 -6.53
N VAL A 75 -4.85 4.21 -7.33
CA VAL A 75 -4.88 3.74 -8.71
C VAL A 75 -3.73 4.35 -9.52
N GLN A 76 -3.47 5.65 -9.38
CA GLN A 76 -2.38 6.31 -10.06
C GLN A 76 -1.03 5.69 -9.69
N TRP A 77 -0.81 5.47 -8.41
CA TRP A 77 0.44 4.85 -7.95
C TRP A 77 0.60 3.43 -8.50
N ALA A 78 -0.48 2.66 -8.55
CA ALA A 78 -0.44 1.31 -9.09
C ALA A 78 -0.09 1.31 -10.57
N LEU A 79 -0.67 2.24 -11.34
CA LEU A 79 -0.36 2.37 -12.76
C LEU A 79 1.11 2.75 -12.97
N GLU A 80 1.62 3.66 -12.16
CA GLU A 80 3.03 4.05 -12.23
C GLU A 80 3.95 2.90 -11.86
N ALA A 81 3.59 2.12 -10.86
CA ALA A 81 4.40 0.98 -10.42
C ALA A 81 4.45 -0.11 -11.49
N GLU A 82 3.37 -0.32 -12.24
CA GLU A 82 3.35 -1.28 -13.34
C GLU A 82 4.19 -0.80 -14.52
N LYS A 83 4.18 0.51 -14.80
CA LYS A 83 4.98 1.07 -15.89
C LYS A 83 6.47 1.05 -15.56
N ASN A 84 6.82 1.26 -14.31
CA ASN A 84 8.21 1.39 -13.88
C ASN A 84 8.49 0.42 -12.73
N PRO A 85 8.51 -0.90 -13.01
CA PRO A 85 8.85 -1.86 -11.96
C PRO A 85 10.30 -1.64 -11.54
N SER A 86 10.50 -1.45 -10.28
CA SER A 86 11.85 -1.21 -9.75
C SER A 86 12.46 -2.47 -9.17
#